data_d919ddd87b719c4d6cee1ab7d3469b47
#
_entry.id   d919ddd87b719c4d6cee1ab7d3469b47
#
_cell.length_a   1.000
_cell.length_b   1.000
_cell.length_c   1.000
_cell.angle_alpha   90.00
_cell.angle_beta   90.00
_cell.angle_gamma   90.00
#
_symmetry.space_group_name_H-M   'P 1'
#
loop_
_entity.id
_entity.type
_entity.pdbx_description
1 polymer ?
#
loop_
_entity_poly.entity_id
_entity_poly.type
_entity_poly.pdbx_seq_one_letter_code
_entity_poly.pdbx_strand_id
1 'polypeptide(L)'
;MDSDNISPLFYVGDAFTILESFPDDCIDCCITSPPYWNKRQYANGGIGLETDYNDYIHNLIEVFMQVYRVLKPSGSFWLNLGDTYYQKSLLNIPWRVSIALTEKGWILRNTVIWNKIKGGLDNTNDRLRNIYEPVFHFVKKSKNYYYNIDSIRNTPKTAKVANGAVISATGVTGVKYKRKIELSTELTDDQKKNAYEALDHILQQIKDGELSDFRMIIKGSQRTTHSDSELVSGRAKELHEKGFYFLKYHPKGSKPSDIWDIIPEDTQGRASHFAPYPSDLCRTPIILTCPPNGIVLDPFVGTGTSCFVAMKYNRKSIGIDIANEYISIAKQRCR
;
A
#
# COMPACT_ATOMS: atom_id res chain seq x y z
N MET A 1 12.56 33.81 1.94
CA MET A 1 11.85 32.75 1.21
C MET A 1 10.80 32.24 2.16
N ASP A 2 9.56 32.64 1.94
CA ASP A 2 8.44 32.24 2.77
C ASP A 2 8.32 30.73 2.72
N SER A 3 8.46 30.08 3.88
CA SER A 3 8.09 28.69 4.05
C SER A 3 6.61 28.58 3.71
N ASP A 4 6.27 28.05 2.53
CA ASP A 4 4.90 27.75 2.13
C ASP A 4 4.19 27.10 3.32
N ASN A 5 3.13 27.75 3.80
CA ASN A 5 2.41 27.33 4.98
C ASN A 5 1.82 25.93 4.76
N ILE A 6 2.44 24.90 5.36
CA ILE A 6 2.04 23.48 5.26
C ILE A 6 0.89 23.18 6.23
N SER A 7 0.37 24.20 6.94
CA SER A 7 -0.74 24.04 7.88
C SER A 7 -1.98 23.47 7.21
N PRO A 8 -2.58 22.43 7.79
CA PRO A 8 -3.80 21.82 7.26
C PRO A 8 -4.98 22.81 7.23
N LEU A 9 -5.81 22.69 6.19
CA LEU A 9 -7.12 23.33 6.11
C LEU A 9 -8.19 22.38 6.64
N PHE A 10 -9.08 22.87 7.49
CA PHE A 10 -10.15 22.06 8.07
C PHE A 10 -11.52 22.69 7.83
N TYR A 11 -12.46 21.87 7.35
CA TYR A 11 -13.84 22.25 7.11
C TYR A 11 -14.78 21.44 8.02
N VAL A 12 -15.78 22.14 8.59
CA VAL A 12 -16.86 21.50 9.38
C VAL A 12 -18.09 21.37 8.50
N GLY A 13 -18.58 20.17 8.31
CA GLY A 13 -19.80 19.91 7.56
C GLY A 13 -19.83 18.56 6.88
N ASP A 14 -20.88 18.33 6.10
CA ASP A 14 -21.06 17.12 5.32
C ASP A 14 -20.02 17.01 4.20
N ALA A 15 -19.40 15.83 4.10
CA ALA A 15 -18.29 15.61 3.17
C ALA A 15 -18.69 15.75 1.70
N PHE A 16 -19.89 15.25 1.31
CA PHE A 16 -20.39 15.37 -0.05
C PHE A 16 -20.58 16.83 -0.43
N THR A 17 -21.33 17.59 0.39
CA THR A 17 -21.63 18.99 0.16
C THR A 17 -20.38 19.87 0.09
N ILE A 18 -19.41 19.64 0.97
CA ILE A 18 -18.16 20.41 0.96
C ILE A 18 -17.33 20.09 -0.28
N LEU A 19 -17.23 18.82 -0.65
CA LEU A 19 -16.49 18.43 -1.84
C LEU A 19 -17.08 18.98 -3.13
N GLU A 20 -18.41 19.15 -3.24
CA GLU A 20 -19.03 19.79 -4.39
C GLU A 20 -18.47 21.19 -4.69
N SER A 21 -18.05 21.93 -3.65
CA SER A 21 -17.45 23.25 -3.80
C SER A 21 -15.99 23.26 -4.27
N PHE A 22 -15.32 22.10 -4.29
CA PHE A 22 -13.93 22.00 -4.71
C PHE A 22 -13.81 21.91 -6.23
N PRO A 23 -12.76 22.50 -6.83
CA PRO A 23 -12.50 22.33 -8.24
C PRO A 23 -12.12 20.89 -8.58
N ASP A 24 -12.33 20.52 -9.83
CA ASP A 24 -11.88 19.25 -10.38
C ASP A 24 -10.35 19.17 -10.34
N ASP A 25 -9.82 17.94 -10.24
CA ASP A 25 -8.39 17.62 -10.43
C ASP A 25 -7.43 18.47 -9.55
N CYS A 26 -7.82 18.81 -8.32
CA CYS A 26 -7.04 19.65 -7.40
C CYS A 26 -6.27 18.84 -6.33
N ILE A 27 -6.65 17.61 -6.04
CA ILE A 27 -6.11 16.76 -4.97
C ILE A 27 -5.11 15.74 -5.51
N ASP A 28 -3.98 15.55 -4.83
CA ASP A 28 -2.95 14.58 -5.22
C ASP A 28 -3.16 13.19 -4.61
N CYS A 29 -3.62 13.14 -3.36
CA CYS A 29 -3.87 11.89 -2.64
C CYS A 29 -5.07 12.04 -1.72
N CYS A 30 -5.97 11.08 -1.74
CA CYS A 30 -7.00 10.94 -0.71
C CYS A 30 -6.70 9.71 0.14
N ILE A 31 -6.76 9.86 1.46
CA ILE A 31 -6.70 8.75 2.41
C ILE A 31 -7.74 8.94 3.48
N THR A 32 -8.57 7.92 3.71
CA THR A 32 -9.67 8.05 4.65
C THR A 32 -10.15 6.73 5.23
N SER A 33 -10.79 6.82 6.38
CA SER A 33 -11.56 5.74 7.01
C SER A 33 -12.93 6.32 7.42
N PRO A 34 -13.97 6.12 6.61
CA PRO A 34 -15.30 6.65 6.90
C PRO A 34 -15.89 6.00 8.16
N PRO A 35 -16.94 6.58 8.75
CA PRO A 35 -17.71 5.93 9.80
C PRO A 35 -18.21 4.56 9.33
N TYR A 36 -18.08 3.52 10.17
CA TYR A 36 -18.53 2.16 9.83
C TYR A 36 -20.01 1.99 10.14
N TRP A 37 -20.72 1.27 9.29
CA TRP A 37 -22.15 1.04 9.43
C TRP A 37 -22.51 0.43 10.79
N ASN A 38 -23.46 1.06 11.49
CA ASN A 38 -24.01 0.64 12.77
C ASN A 38 -22.98 0.35 13.89
N LYS A 39 -21.80 1.01 13.82
CA LYS A 39 -20.77 0.88 14.86
C LYS A 39 -20.83 1.99 15.90
N ARG A 40 -21.31 3.17 15.52
CA ARG A 40 -21.31 4.35 16.39
C ARG A 40 -22.50 5.25 16.12
N GLN A 41 -22.98 5.90 17.17
CA GLN A 41 -23.92 6.99 17.03
C GLN A 41 -23.13 8.31 17.05
N TYR A 42 -23.26 9.09 16.00
CA TYR A 42 -22.72 10.43 15.92
C TYR A 42 -23.84 11.42 16.23
N ALA A 43 -23.59 12.37 17.13
CA ALA A 43 -24.61 13.32 17.60
C ALA A 43 -25.21 14.19 16.48
N ASN A 44 -24.45 14.41 15.42
CA ASN A 44 -24.82 15.31 14.30
C ASN A 44 -25.36 14.57 13.05
N GLY A 45 -25.70 13.27 13.17
CA GLY A 45 -26.09 12.47 12.02
C GLY A 45 -24.90 12.09 11.14
N GLY A 46 -25.17 11.85 9.86
CA GLY A 46 -24.15 11.52 8.85
C GLY A 46 -24.14 10.05 8.46
N ILE A 47 -23.18 9.69 7.63
CA ILE A 47 -22.97 8.35 7.10
C ILE A 47 -22.64 7.36 8.24
N GLY A 48 -23.19 6.15 8.18
CA GLY A 48 -23.01 5.07 9.15
C GLY A 48 -24.19 4.82 10.08
N LEU A 49 -25.26 5.64 9.97
CA LEU A 49 -26.49 5.56 10.76
C LEU A 49 -27.71 5.07 9.93
N GLU A 50 -27.51 4.70 8.70
CA GLU A 50 -28.56 4.19 7.82
C GLU A 50 -29.18 2.91 8.40
N THR A 51 -30.49 2.72 8.20
CA THR A 51 -31.21 1.51 8.63
C THR A 51 -30.81 0.28 7.83
N ASP A 52 -30.46 0.48 6.56
CA ASP A 52 -30.03 -0.56 5.63
C ASP A 52 -28.57 -0.35 5.22
N TYR A 53 -27.78 -1.40 5.19
CA TYR A 53 -26.38 -1.32 4.80
C TYR A 53 -26.19 -1.01 3.29
N ASN A 54 -27.20 -1.27 2.46
CA ASN A 54 -27.16 -0.89 1.03
C ASN A 54 -27.24 0.62 0.86
N ASP A 55 -28.08 1.30 1.68
CA ASP A 55 -28.17 2.77 1.69
C ASP A 55 -26.84 3.38 2.17
N TYR A 56 -26.22 2.78 3.18
CA TYR A 56 -24.89 3.17 3.65
C TYR A 56 -23.83 3.03 2.52
N ILE A 57 -23.83 1.90 1.81
CA ILE A 57 -22.91 1.70 0.68
C ILE A 57 -23.16 2.74 -0.39
N HIS A 58 -24.43 3.01 -0.73
CA HIS A 58 -24.80 4.02 -1.72
C HIS A 58 -24.27 5.41 -1.33
N ASN A 59 -24.52 5.86 -0.10
CA ASN A 59 -24.05 7.14 0.40
C ASN A 59 -22.53 7.27 0.38
N LEU A 60 -21.79 6.21 0.74
CA LEU A 60 -20.33 6.18 0.62
C LEU A 60 -19.87 6.34 -0.83
N ILE A 61 -20.52 5.64 -1.77
CA ILE A 61 -20.17 5.73 -3.19
C ILE A 61 -20.36 7.14 -3.70
N GLU A 62 -21.45 7.82 -3.34
CA GLU A 62 -21.68 9.22 -3.75
C GLU A 62 -20.55 10.14 -3.29
N VAL A 63 -20.13 10.04 -2.00
CA VAL A 63 -18.97 10.80 -1.50
C VAL A 63 -17.69 10.44 -2.27
N PHE A 64 -17.44 9.16 -2.53
CA PHE A 64 -16.21 8.74 -3.21
C PHE A 64 -16.22 9.04 -4.71
N MET A 65 -17.37 9.29 -5.31
CA MET A 65 -17.45 9.85 -6.67
C MET A 65 -17.12 11.35 -6.67
N GLN A 66 -17.40 12.10 -5.61
CA GLN A 66 -16.86 13.45 -5.46
C GLN A 66 -15.32 13.41 -5.25
N VAL A 67 -14.80 12.46 -4.47
CA VAL A 67 -13.36 12.23 -4.38
C VAL A 67 -12.76 11.93 -5.76
N TYR A 68 -13.43 11.10 -6.58
CA TYR A 68 -13.00 10.85 -7.96
C TYR A 68 -12.89 12.14 -8.77
N ARG A 69 -13.88 13.01 -8.70
CA ARG A 69 -13.90 14.28 -9.43
C ARG A 69 -12.75 15.21 -9.04
N VAL A 70 -12.56 15.43 -7.74
CA VAL A 70 -11.53 16.36 -7.22
C VAL A 70 -10.11 15.80 -7.26
N LEU A 71 -9.95 14.47 -7.37
CA LEU A 71 -8.64 13.83 -7.45
C LEU A 71 -8.04 14.07 -8.84
N LYS A 72 -6.76 14.46 -8.89
CA LYS A 72 -6.00 14.59 -10.14
C LYS A 72 -5.94 13.26 -10.90
N PRO A 73 -5.80 13.28 -12.25
CA PRO A 73 -5.59 12.06 -13.04
C PRO A 73 -4.37 11.24 -12.60
N SER A 74 -3.37 11.89 -11.99
CA SER A 74 -2.17 11.26 -11.42
C SER A 74 -2.33 10.87 -9.95
N GLY A 75 -3.46 11.18 -9.33
CA GLY A 75 -3.71 10.99 -7.91
C GLY A 75 -4.08 9.55 -7.53
N SER A 76 -4.06 9.29 -6.24
CA SER A 76 -4.42 7.99 -5.64
C SER A 76 -5.43 8.15 -4.51
N PHE A 77 -6.32 7.18 -4.39
CA PHE A 77 -7.28 7.09 -3.29
C PHE A 77 -7.04 5.84 -2.46
N TRP A 78 -6.89 6.01 -1.14
CA TRP A 78 -6.71 4.95 -0.16
C TRP A 78 -7.91 4.91 0.79
N LEU A 79 -8.59 3.79 0.81
CA LEU A 79 -9.79 3.56 1.63
C LEU A 79 -9.55 2.45 2.64
N ASN A 80 -9.51 2.79 3.92
CA ASN A 80 -9.61 1.82 5.01
C ASN A 80 -11.08 1.68 5.41
N LEU A 81 -11.59 0.46 5.44
CA LEU A 81 -12.97 0.19 5.80
C LEU A 81 -13.10 -1.12 6.56
N GLY A 82 -13.70 -1.08 7.73
CA GLY A 82 -14.00 -2.26 8.53
C GLY A 82 -15.34 -2.90 8.16
N ASP A 83 -15.48 -4.19 8.45
CA ASP A 83 -16.68 -4.95 8.20
C ASP A 83 -17.56 -5.09 9.44
N THR A 84 -18.81 -5.44 9.24
CA THR A 84 -19.83 -5.58 10.28
C THR A 84 -20.60 -6.88 10.10
N TYR A 85 -21.04 -7.44 11.23
CA TYR A 85 -21.97 -8.58 11.28
C TYR A 85 -23.39 -8.08 11.45
N TYR A 86 -24.31 -8.69 10.71
CA TYR A 86 -25.75 -8.53 10.87
C TYR A 86 -26.41 -9.89 10.84
N GLN A 87 -27.25 -10.21 11.83
CA GLN A 87 -27.89 -11.53 11.97
C GLN A 87 -26.90 -12.70 11.85
N LYS A 88 -25.73 -12.60 12.50
CA LYS A 88 -24.62 -13.56 12.45
C LYS A 88 -23.90 -13.68 11.10
N SER A 89 -24.32 -12.99 10.07
CA SER A 89 -23.66 -12.97 8.76
C SER A 89 -22.68 -11.82 8.66
N LEU A 90 -21.46 -12.08 8.18
CA LEU A 90 -20.51 -11.03 7.80
C LEU A 90 -20.99 -10.38 6.50
N LEU A 91 -21.18 -9.06 6.51
CA LEU A 91 -21.83 -8.36 5.40
C LEU A 91 -20.93 -8.15 4.19
N ASN A 92 -19.60 -8.28 4.33
CA ASN A 92 -18.62 -7.98 3.28
C ASN A 92 -18.70 -6.54 2.76
N ILE A 93 -19.04 -5.59 3.64
CA ILE A 93 -19.21 -4.17 3.26
C ILE A 93 -17.98 -3.62 2.55
N PRO A 94 -16.73 -3.82 3.05
CA PRO A 94 -15.55 -3.30 2.36
C PRO A 94 -15.43 -3.78 0.92
N TRP A 95 -15.72 -5.04 0.68
CA TRP A 95 -15.62 -5.66 -0.65
C TRP A 95 -16.74 -5.20 -1.58
N ARG A 96 -17.97 -5.03 -1.06
CA ARG A 96 -19.10 -4.47 -1.79
C ARG A 96 -18.82 -3.04 -2.25
N VAL A 97 -18.28 -2.19 -1.37
CA VAL A 97 -17.88 -0.83 -1.70
C VAL A 97 -16.76 -0.84 -2.75
N SER A 98 -15.75 -1.71 -2.59
CA SER A 98 -14.66 -1.81 -3.56
C SER A 98 -15.14 -2.24 -4.95
N ILE A 99 -16.04 -3.21 -5.05
CA ILE A 99 -16.64 -3.66 -6.31
C ILE A 99 -17.44 -2.53 -6.94
N ALA A 100 -18.34 -1.89 -6.18
CA ALA A 100 -19.18 -0.80 -6.67
C ALA A 100 -18.35 0.39 -7.19
N LEU A 101 -17.23 0.72 -6.51
CA LEU A 101 -16.30 1.76 -6.98
C LEU A 101 -15.65 1.38 -8.32
N THR A 102 -15.25 0.12 -8.48
CA THR A 102 -14.65 -0.32 -9.76
C THR A 102 -15.65 -0.30 -10.91
N GLU A 103 -16.92 -0.62 -10.65
CA GLU A 103 -18.02 -0.50 -11.62
C GLU A 103 -18.29 0.97 -12.02
N LYS A 104 -18.00 1.94 -11.13
CA LYS A 104 -18.08 3.38 -11.38
C LYS A 104 -16.81 3.98 -12.03
N GLY A 105 -15.82 3.15 -12.39
CA GLY A 105 -14.63 3.57 -13.15
C GLY A 105 -13.35 3.73 -12.35
N TRP A 106 -13.35 3.50 -11.04
CA TRP A 106 -12.13 3.39 -10.28
C TRP A 106 -11.33 2.15 -10.69
N ILE A 107 -10.00 2.25 -10.66
CA ILE A 107 -9.10 1.12 -10.91
C ILE A 107 -8.48 0.69 -9.60
N LEU A 108 -8.85 -0.49 -9.09
CA LEU A 108 -8.24 -1.08 -7.91
C LEU A 108 -6.84 -1.59 -8.23
N ARG A 109 -5.81 -1.04 -7.54
CA ARG A 109 -4.40 -1.41 -7.73
C ARG A 109 -3.90 -2.41 -6.72
N ASN A 110 -4.28 -2.25 -5.45
CA ASN A 110 -3.96 -3.17 -4.36
C ASN A 110 -5.11 -3.25 -3.36
N THR A 111 -5.25 -4.42 -2.77
CA THR A 111 -5.89 -4.60 -1.47
C THR A 111 -4.80 -4.93 -0.47
N VAL A 112 -4.56 -4.02 0.46
CA VAL A 112 -3.64 -4.22 1.58
C VAL A 112 -4.43 -4.75 2.75
N ILE A 113 -3.86 -5.70 3.48
CA ILE A 113 -4.43 -6.21 4.72
C ILE A 113 -3.73 -5.52 5.90
N TRP A 114 -4.42 -4.65 6.59
CA TRP A 114 -3.97 -4.16 7.87
C TRP A 114 -4.22 -5.21 8.95
N ASN A 115 -3.17 -5.96 9.30
CA ASN A 115 -3.18 -6.89 10.43
C ASN A 115 -2.95 -6.10 11.73
N LYS A 116 -3.97 -6.07 12.59
CA LYS A 116 -3.93 -5.33 13.86
C LYS A 116 -3.06 -6.00 14.93
N ILE A 117 -2.56 -7.22 14.69
CA ILE A 117 -1.75 -8.06 15.60
C ILE A 117 -2.49 -8.31 16.92
N LYS A 118 -2.99 -7.24 17.55
CA LYS A 118 -3.81 -7.26 18.75
C LYS A 118 -5.23 -6.81 18.39
N GLY A 119 -6.22 -7.57 18.78
CA GLY A 119 -7.63 -7.22 18.64
C GLY A 119 -8.29 -7.08 19.99
N GLY A 120 -9.44 -6.42 20.05
CA GLY A 120 -10.30 -6.40 21.22
C GLY A 120 -10.77 -7.81 21.62
N LEU A 121 -11.33 -7.95 22.82
CA LEU A 121 -11.98 -9.17 23.25
C LEU A 121 -13.19 -9.45 22.34
N ASP A 122 -13.30 -10.67 21.86
CA ASP A 122 -14.47 -11.17 21.12
C ASP A 122 -14.95 -12.44 21.81
N ASN A 123 -16.13 -12.34 22.41
CA ASN A 123 -16.73 -13.41 23.20
C ASN A 123 -17.60 -14.37 22.36
N THR A 124 -17.59 -14.23 21.04
CA THR A 124 -18.33 -15.17 20.16
C THR A 124 -17.62 -16.51 20.08
N ASN A 125 -18.42 -17.60 20.17
CA ASN A 125 -17.90 -18.96 20.23
C ASN A 125 -18.05 -19.73 18.90
N ASP A 126 -18.68 -19.11 17.89
CA ASP A 126 -19.05 -19.75 16.62
C ASP A 126 -18.30 -19.16 15.41
N ARG A 127 -17.26 -18.34 15.63
CA ARG A 127 -16.41 -17.78 14.58
C ARG A 127 -15.04 -17.38 15.11
N LEU A 128 -14.11 -17.19 14.21
CA LEU A 128 -12.79 -16.65 14.55
C LEU A 128 -12.86 -15.15 14.83
N ARG A 129 -11.94 -14.67 15.67
CA ARG A 129 -11.78 -13.24 15.97
C ARG A 129 -11.32 -12.50 14.73
N ASN A 130 -12.03 -11.42 14.36
CA ASN A 130 -11.64 -10.55 13.25
C ASN A 130 -10.59 -9.53 13.73
N ILE A 131 -9.35 -9.65 13.24
CA ILE A 131 -8.20 -8.82 13.63
C ILE A 131 -7.57 -8.06 12.45
N TYR A 132 -8.22 -8.02 11.31
CA TYR A 132 -7.72 -7.28 10.15
C TYR A 132 -8.78 -6.34 9.58
N GLU A 133 -8.31 -5.35 8.82
CA GLU A 133 -9.13 -4.52 7.95
C GLU A 133 -8.47 -4.38 6.58
N PRO A 134 -9.23 -4.40 5.48
CA PRO A 134 -8.69 -4.09 4.16
C PRO A 134 -8.45 -2.59 4.01
N VAL A 135 -7.38 -2.26 3.30
CA VAL A 135 -7.05 -0.92 2.83
C VAL A 135 -6.91 -0.98 1.32
N PHE A 136 -7.85 -0.38 0.61
CA PHE A 136 -7.89 -0.42 -0.85
C PHE A 136 -7.12 0.76 -1.44
N HIS A 137 -6.31 0.50 -2.46
CA HIS A 137 -5.63 1.52 -3.25
C HIS A 137 -6.27 1.62 -4.63
N PHE A 138 -6.90 2.75 -4.88
CA PHE A 138 -7.53 3.06 -6.17
C PHE A 138 -6.81 4.19 -6.90
N VAL A 139 -6.93 4.20 -8.23
CA VAL A 139 -6.47 5.26 -9.13
C VAL A 139 -7.49 5.52 -10.23
N LYS A 140 -7.42 6.71 -10.87
CA LYS A 140 -8.28 7.07 -12.02
C LYS A 140 -7.77 6.49 -13.34
N LYS A 141 -6.46 6.33 -13.49
CA LYS A 141 -5.81 5.85 -14.73
C LYS A 141 -4.89 4.68 -14.44
N SER A 142 -4.83 3.71 -15.34
CA SER A 142 -3.97 2.53 -15.21
C SER A 142 -2.47 2.81 -15.34
N LYS A 143 -2.11 3.98 -15.91
CA LYS A 143 -0.74 4.43 -16.14
C LYS A 143 -0.59 5.90 -15.77
N ASN A 144 0.66 6.31 -15.52
CA ASN A 144 1.05 7.71 -15.27
C ASN A 144 0.43 8.34 -14.01
N TYR A 145 0.05 7.54 -13.02
CA TYR A 145 -0.22 8.04 -11.67
C TYR A 145 1.08 8.13 -10.88
N TYR A 146 1.12 9.04 -9.89
CA TYR A 146 2.30 9.21 -9.05
C TYR A 146 2.45 8.01 -8.09
N TYR A 147 3.60 7.36 -8.12
CA TYR A 147 3.89 6.19 -7.28
C TYR A 147 5.39 6.06 -7.00
N ASN A 148 5.84 6.53 -5.83
CA ASN A 148 7.25 6.52 -5.43
C ASN A 148 7.59 5.29 -4.58
N ILE A 149 7.66 4.13 -5.21
CA ILE A 149 7.98 2.86 -4.51
C ILE A 149 9.34 2.90 -3.81
N ASP A 150 10.29 3.66 -4.32
CA ASP A 150 11.65 3.73 -3.77
C ASP A 150 11.69 4.36 -2.37
N SER A 151 10.67 5.18 -2.03
CA SER A 151 10.57 5.83 -0.71
C SER A 151 10.23 4.88 0.44
N ILE A 152 9.74 3.67 0.13
CA ILE A 152 9.25 2.69 1.13
C ILE A 152 9.85 1.30 0.96
N ARG A 153 10.89 1.14 0.13
CA ARG A 153 11.55 -0.16 -0.03
C ARG A 153 12.16 -0.65 1.27
N ASN A 154 12.12 -1.96 1.46
CA ASN A 154 12.83 -2.61 2.57
C ASN A 154 14.34 -2.56 2.31
N THR A 155 15.12 -2.54 3.38
CA THR A 155 16.60 -2.57 3.30
C THR A 155 17.08 -3.69 2.37
N PRO A 156 17.94 -3.42 1.40
CA PRO A 156 18.41 -4.43 0.46
C PRO A 156 19.31 -5.46 1.13
N LYS A 157 19.20 -6.71 0.68
CA LYS A 157 20.28 -7.67 0.87
C LYS A 157 21.40 -7.28 -0.08
N THR A 158 22.62 -7.13 0.44
CA THR A 158 23.74 -6.60 -0.34
C THR A 158 24.84 -7.65 -0.43
N ALA A 159 25.30 -7.94 -1.64
CA ALA A 159 26.49 -8.70 -1.89
C ALA A 159 27.73 -7.95 -1.39
N LYS A 160 28.76 -8.66 -0.97
CA LYS A 160 30.07 -8.10 -0.61
C LYS A 160 31.05 -8.24 -1.77
N VAL A 161 31.83 -7.20 -2.02
CA VAL A 161 32.96 -7.28 -2.94
C VAL A 161 34.24 -7.35 -2.12
N ALA A 162 34.95 -8.46 -2.19
CA ALA A 162 36.18 -8.68 -1.46
C ALA A 162 37.26 -9.27 -2.41
N ASN A 163 38.42 -8.65 -2.46
CA ASN A 163 39.54 -9.04 -3.34
C ASN A 163 39.11 -9.23 -4.81
N GLY A 164 38.23 -8.33 -5.31
CA GLY A 164 37.70 -8.39 -6.68
C GLY A 164 36.61 -9.44 -6.91
N ALA A 165 36.33 -10.30 -5.94
CA ALA A 165 35.27 -11.31 -6.01
C ALA A 165 33.96 -10.80 -5.41
N VAL A 166 32.82 -11.12 -6.05
CA VAL A 166 31.48 -10.87 -5.55
C VAL A 166 31.02 -12.08 -4.75
N ILE A 167 30.60 -11.81 -3.51
CA ILE A 167 30.03 -12.80 -2.59
C ILE A 167 28.59 -12.37 -2.32
N SER A 168 27.62 -13.14 -2.79
CA SER A 168 26.20 -12.92 -2.51
C SER A 168 25.92 -12.88 -1.01
N ALA A 169 24.87 -12.18 -0.57
CA ALA A 169 24.42 -12.17 0.82
C ALA A 169 24.12 -13.58 1.37
N THR A 170 23.92 -14.57 0.51
CA THR A 170 23.78 -16.00 0.87
C THR A 170 25.12 -16.75 0.97
N GLY A 171 26.25 -16.07 0.80
CA GLY A 171 27.59 -16.68 0.82
C GLY A 171 28.00 -17.40 -0.46
N VAL A 172 27.20 -17.31 -1.53
CA VAL A 172 27.55 -17.95 -2.82
C VAL A 172 28.41 -17.00 -3.63
N THR A 173 29.54 -17.50 -4.13
CA THR A 173 30.48 -16.74 -4.98
C THR A 173 30.22 -16.96 -6.47
N GLY A 174 30.69 -16.04 -7.31
CA GLY A 174 30.69 -16.21 -8.77
C GLY A 174 31.41 -17.52 -9.20
N VAL A 175 32.51 -17.85 -8.55
CA VAL A 175 33.27 -19.09 -8.82
C VAL A 175 32.41 -20.34 -8.57
N LYS A 176 31.60 -20.35 -7.50
CA LYS A 176 30.69 -21.48 -7.20
C LYS A 176 29.58 -21.63 -8.26
N TYR A 177 29.09 -20.51 -8.81
CA TYR A 177 28.14 -20.56 -9.93
C TYR A 177 28.83 -21.04 -11.21
N LYS A 178 30.04 -20.56 -11.54
CA LYS A 178 30.82 -21.05 -12.68
C LYS A 178 31.00 -22.56 -12.63
N ARG A 179 31.41 -23.10 -11.47
CA ARG A 179 31.54 -24.55 -11.28
C ARG A 179 30.22 -25.30 -11.46
N LYS A 180 29.09 -24.73 -11.01
CA LYS A 180 27.77 -25.34 -11.22
C LYS A 180 27.36 -25.38 -12.70
N ILE A 181 27.68 -24.35 -13.46
CA ILE A 181 27.43 -24.30 -14.91
C ILE A 181 28.27 -25.41 -15.61
N GLU A 182 29.56 -25.48 -15.29
CA GLU A 182 30.49 -26.43 -15.84
C GLU A 182 30.04 -27.88 -15.63
N LEU A 183 29.67 -28.21 -14.39
CA LEU A 183 29.26 -29.57 -13.99
C LEU A 183 27.81 -29.90 -14.33
N SER A 184 27.05 -29.02 -14.94
CA SER A 184 25.66 -29.28 -15.28
C SER A 184 25.57 -30.31 -16.43
N THR A 185 24.77 -31.33 -16.23
CA THR A 185 24.41 -32.35 -17.24
C THR A 185 23.16 -31.96 -18.03
N GLU A 186 22.42 -30.94 -17.54
CA GLU A 186 21.14 -30.49 -18.13
C GLU A 186 21.31 -29.34 -19.12
N LEU A 187 22.49 -28.71 -19.17
CA LEU A 187 22.80 -27.60 -20.06
C LEU A 187 23.57 -28.10 -21.29
N THR A 188 23.17 -27.60 -22.46
CA THR A 188 23.97 -27.72 -23.67
C THR A 188 25.22 -26.85 -23.60
N ASP A 189 26.22 -27.11 -24.47
CA ASP A 189 27.45 -26.30 -24.47
C ASP A 189 27.19 -24.83 -24.79
N ASP A 190 26.26 -24.55 -25.71
CA ASP A 190 25.81 -23.17 -26.01
C ASP A 190 25.12 -22.51 -24.81
N GLN A 191 24.28 -23.26 -24.10
CA GLN A 191 23.64 -22.74 -22.86
C GLN A 191 24.68 -22.49 -21.78
N LYS A 192 25.72 -23.34 -21.62
CA LYS A 192 26.82 -23.08 -20.67
C LYS A 192 27.58 -21.81 -21.03
N LYS A 193 27.94 -21.62 -22.31
CA LYS A 193 28.62 -20.41 -22.76
C LYS A 193 27.81 -19.16 -22.45
N ASN A 194 26.53 -19.14 -22.86
CA ASN A 194 25.61 -18.04 -22.56
C ASN A 194 25.45 -17.78 -21.05
N ALA A 195 25.44 -18.84 -20.22
CA ALA A 195 25.35 -18.74 -18.77
C ALA A 195 26.59 -18.10 -18.15
N TYR A 196 27.80 -18.39 -18.65
CA TYR A 196 29.03 -17.74 -18.22
C TYR A 196 29.04 -16.25 -18.54
N GLU A 197 28.74 -15.88 -19.78
CA GLU A 197 28.69 -14.48 -20.23
C GLU A 197 27.67 -13.68 -19.41
N ALA A 198 26.47 -14.24 -19.23
CA ALA A 198 25.41 -13.60 -18.43
C ALA A 198 25.79 -13.47 -16.95
N LEU A 199 26.49 -14.46 -16.38
CA LEU A 199 26.97 -14.38 -15.00
C LEU A 199 28.03 -13.29 -14.84
N ASP A 200 28.99 -13.19 -15.75
CA ASP A 200 30.05 -12.19 -15.70
C ASP A 200 29.46 -10.76 -15.82
N HIS A 201 28.44 -10.58 -16.66
CA HIS A 201 27.72 -9.33 -16.76
C HIS A 201 27.01 -8.95 -15.42
N ILE A 202 26.31 -9.91 -14.77
CA ILE A 202 25.68 -9.68 -13.47
C ILE A 202 26.69 -9.35 -12.37
N LEU A 203 27.85 -10.04 -12.35
CA LEU A 203 28.90 -9.75 -11.40
C LEU A 203 29.47 -8.34 -11.58
N GLN A 204 29.56 -7.87 -12.83
CA GLN A 204 29.97 -6.50 -13.12
C GLN A 204 28.92 -5.50 -12.65
N GLN A 205 27.62 -5.70 -12.94
CA GLN A 205 26.52 -4.85 -12.47
C GLN A 205 26.51 -4.67 -10.94
N ILE A 206 26.91 -5.70 -10.18
CA ILE A 206 27.03 -5.59 -8.72
C ILE A 206 28.23 -4.74 -8.33
N LYS A 207 29.38 -4.90 -9.00
CA LYS A 207 30.58 -4.07 -8.75
C LYS A 207 30.32 -2.60 -9.03
N ASP A 208 29.51 -2.31 -10.04
CA ASP A 208 29.11 -0.97 -10.47
C ASP A 208 27.97 -0.37 -9.62
N GLY A 209 27.39 -1.15 -8.70
CA GLY A 209 26.30 -0.73 -7.81
C GLY A 209 24.91 -0.69 -8.47
N GLU A 210 24.77 -1.20 -9.69
CA GLU A 210 23.47 -1.29 -10.39
C GLU A 210 22.55 -2.34 -9.78
N LEU A 211 23.11 -3.38 -9.17
CA LEU A 211 22.41 -4.44 -8.42
C LEU A 211 22.99 -4.57 -7.01
N SER A 212 22.11 -4.81 -6.03
CA SER A 212 22.57 -5.07 -4.65
C SER A 212 23.03 -6.50 -4.44
N ASP A 213 22.39 -7.47 -5.09
CA ASP A 213 22.69 -8.89 -5.02
C ASP A 213 22.01 -9.65 -6.14
N PHE A 214 22.28 -10.95 -6.27
CA PHE A 214 21.66 -11.84 -7.23
C PHE A 214 21.56 -13.28 -6.74
N ARG A 215 20.68 -14.04 -7.38
CA ARG A 215 20.66 -15.50 -7.29
C ARG A 215 20.46 -16.07 -8.69
N MET A 216 21.34 -16.98 -9.10
CA MET A 216 21.22 -17.70 -10.36
C MET A 216 20.51 -19.04 -10.13
N ILE A 217 19.52 -19.31 -10.95
CA ILE A 217 18.82 -20.60 -11.00
C ILE A 217 19.25 -21.29 -12.28
N ILE A 218 19.74 -22.51 -12.16
CA ILE A 218 20.25 -23.34 -13.25
C ILE A 218 19.37 -24.58 -13.35
N LYS A 219 18.98 -24.98 -14.55
CA LYS A 219 18.16 -26.17 -14.84
C LYS A 219 18.78 -27.40 -14.17
N GLY A 220 17.95 -28.21 -13.54
CA GLY A 220 18.38 -29.44 -12.84
C GLY A 220 19.18 -29.25 -11.55
N SER A 221 19.70 -28.05 -11.26
CA SER A 221 20.58 -27.84 -10.09
C SER A 221 19.86 -27.35 -8.84
N GLN A 222 18.64 -26.88 -8.91
CA GLN A 222 17.89 -26.29 -7.80
C GLN A 222 16.39 -26.49 -7.96
N ARG A 223 15.68 -26.66 -6.83
CA ARG A 223 14.23 -26.64 -6.80
C ARG A 223 13.73 -25.23 -7.13
N THR A 224 12.81 -25.13 -8.09
CA THR A 224 12.13 -23.87 -8.46
C THR A 224 10.87 -23.69 -7.63
N THR A 225 10.46 -22.44 -7.43
CA THR A 225 9.23 -22.07 -6.70
C THR A 225 8.14 -21.49 -7.62
N HIS A 226 8.40 -21.47 -8.94
CA HIS A 226 7.43 -21.05 -9.94
C HIS A 226 6.70 -22.26 -10.54
N SER A 227 5.58 -22.01 -11.24
CA SER A 227 4.89 -23.03 -12.03
C SER A 227 5.83 -23.62 -13.08
N ASP A 228 5.76 -24.93 -13.29
CA ASP A 228 6.52 -25.63 -14.33
C ASP A 228 5.92 -25.42 -15.75
N SER A 229 4.72 -24.82 -15.82
CA SER A 229 4.05 -24.53 -17.08
C SER A 229 4.61 -23.25 -17.72
N GLU A 230 5.14 -23.38 -18.93
CA GLU A 230 5.63 -22.26 -19.75
C GLU A 230 4.52 -21.30 -20.19
N LEU A 231 3.27 -21.78 -20.24
CA LEU A 231 2.09 -20.96 -20.54
C LEU A 231 1.76 -19.96 -19.42
N VAL A 232 2.09 -20.34 -18.16
CA VAL A 232 1.75 -19.56 -16.97
C VAL A 232 2.96 -18.79 -16.42
N SER A 233 4.16 -19.32 -16.60
CA SER A 233 5.38 -18.78 -16.02
C SER A 233 6.45 -18.44 -17.06
N GLY A 234 6.71 -17.14 -17.25
CA GLY A 234 7.82 -16.67 -18.08
C GLY A 234 9.19 -17.17 -17.59
N ARG A 235 9.35 -17.49 -16.30
CA ARG A 235 10.56 -18.09 -15.73
C ARG A 235 10.70 -19.56 -16.10
N ALA A 236 9.61 -20.31 -16.17
CA ALA A 236 9.63 -21.67 -16.68
C ALA A 236 10.09 -21.69 -18.14
N LYS A 237 9.52 -20.81 -18.96
CA LYS A 237 9.93 -20.62 -20.36
C LYS A 237 11.42 -20.25 -20.48
N GLU A 238 11.88 -19.27 -19.72
CA GLU A 238 13.28 -18.85 -19.72
C GLU A 238 14.23 -19.97 -19.28
N LEU A 239 13.84 -20.75 -18.25
CA LEU A 239 14.60 -21.91 -17.79
C LEU A 239 14.66 -23.04 -18.86
N HIS A 240 13.58 -23.25 -19.58
CA HIS A 240 13.53 -24.23 -20.68
C HIS A 240 14.43 -23.77 -21.84
N GLU A 241 14.26 -22.56 -22.33
CA GLU A 241 14.96 -22.04 -23.51
C GLU A 241 16.45 -21.79 -23.25
N LYS A 242 16.79 -21.11 -22.14
CA LYS A 242 18.16 -20.68 -21.84
C LYS A 242 18.91 -21.63 -20.91
N GLY A 243 18.21 -22.49 -20.19
CA GLY A 243 18.79 -23.35 -19.17
C GLY A 243 19.06 -22.66 -17.82
N PHE A 244 18.86 -21.35 -17.71
CA PHE A 244 19.06 -20.58 -16.49
C PHE A 244 18.26 -19.28 -16.49
N TYR A 245 18.08 -18.68 -15.28
CA TYR A 245 17.65 -17.29 -15.11
C TYR A 245 18.23 -16.68 -13.83
N PHE A 246 18.13 -15.33 -13.71
CA PHE A 246 18.60 -14.60 -12.54
C PHE A 246 17.44 -13.99 -11.76
N LEU A 247 17.50 -14.14 -10.45
CA LEU A 247 16.79 -13.26 -9.52
C LEU A 247 17.72 -12.09 -9.21
N LYS A 248 17.36 -10.90 -9.67
CA LYS A 248 18.12 -9.67 -9.49
C LYS A 248 17.52 -8.87 -8.34
N TYR A 249 18.36 -8.40 -7.43
CA TYR A 249 17.93 -7.61 -6.27
C TYR A 249 18.24 -6.14 -6.50
N HIS A 250 17.20 -5.32 -6.31
CA HIS A 250 17.30 -3.88 -6.58
C HIS A 250 18.21 -3.20 -5.53
N PRO A 251 19.09 -2.23 -5.91
CA PRO A 251 20.02 -1.58 -4.99
C PRO A 251 19.31 -0.81 -3.85
N LYS A 252 18.11 -0.28 -4.09
CA LYS A 252 17.28 0.35 -3.06
C LYS A 252 16.43 -0.64 -2.25
N GLY A 253 16.56 -1.94 -2.49
CA GLY A 253 15.86 -2.98 -1.74
C GLY A 253 14.58 -3.54 -2.36
N SER A 254 13.91 -4.42 -1.65
CA SER A 254 12.70 -5.10 -2.10
C SER A 254 11.45 -4.25 -1.88
N LYS A 255 10.42 -4.47 -2.69
CA LYS A 255 9.09 -3.91 -2.46
C LYS A 255 8.54 -4.44 -1.13
N PRO A 256 7.88 -3.60 -0.31
CA PRO A 256 7.19 -4.09 0.88
C PRO A 256 6.02 -5.00 0.52
N SER A 257 5.56 -5.76 1.52
CA SER A 257 4.37 -6.60 1.43
C SER A 257 3.10 -5.75 1.42
N ASP A 258 2.02 -6.34 0.93
CA ASP A 258 0.63 -5.86 1.05
C ASP A 258 -0.06 -6.35 2.33
N ILE A 259 0.68 -6.97 3.24
CA ILE A 259 0.23 -7.26 4.61
C ILE A 259 1.00 -6.32 5.54
N TRP A 260 0.28 -5.46 6.26
CA TRP A 260 0.84 -4.48 7.16
C TRP A 260 0.53 -4.84 8.62
N ASP A 261 1.58 -5.18 9.36
CA ASP A 261 1.52 -5.44 10.78
C ASP A 261 1.63 -4.11 11.54
N ILE A 262 0.49 -3.48 11.82
CA ILE A 262 0.42 -2.19 12.50
C ILE A 262 -0.48 -2.33 13.73
N ILE A 263 0.08 -2.05 14.91
CA ILE A 263 -0.69 -2.07 16.16
C ILE A 263 -1.63 -0.84 16.18
N PRO A 264 -2.94 -1.01 16.48
CA PRO A 264 -3.84 0.12 16.69
C PRO A 264 -3.31 1.06 17.78
N GLU A 265 -3.51 2.37 17.61
CA GLU A 265 -3.15 3.32 18.66
C GLU A 265 -3.92 3.04 19.93
N ASP A 266 -3.22 3.03 21.08
CA ASP A 266 -3.83 2.91 22.41
C ASP A 266 -4.57 4.21 22.72
N THR A 267 -5.85 4.07 23.12
CA THR A 267 -6.71 5.19 23.48
C THR A 267 -6.68 5.49 24.98
N GLN A 268 -5.91 4.72 25.78
CA GLN A 268 -5.78 4.93 27.21
C GLN A 268 -5.08 6.28 27.48
N GLY A 269 -5.79 7.17 28.15
CA GLY A 269 -5.27 8.50 28.54
C GLY A 269 -5.56 9.64 27.55
N ARG A 270 -6.23 9.40 26.43
CA ARG A 270 -6.73 10.46 25.54
C ARG A 270 -8.21 10.72 25.81
N ALA A 271 -8.55 11.94 26.15
CA ALA A 271 -9.93 12.33 26.37
C ALA A 271 -10.82 11.98 25.18
N SER A 272 -11.89 11.22 25.44
CA SER A 272 -13.07 10.95 24.60
C SER A 272 -12.86 10.61 23.11
N HIS A 273 -11.76 9.94 22.74
CA HIS A 273 -11.54 9.60 21.33
C HIS A 273 -11.66 8.11 21.06
N PHE A 274 -12.64 7.79 20.23
CA PHE A 274 -12.93 6.41 19.79
C PHE A 274 -12.07 6.05 18.57
N ALA A 275 -11.00 5.24 18.80
CA ALA A 275 -10.19 4.52 17.82
C ALA A 275 -9.81 5.31 16.53
N PRO A 276 -8.91 6.31 16.62
CA PRO A 276 -8.27 6.83 15.43
C PRO A 276 -7.45 5.71 14.78
N TYR A 277 -7.46 5.64 13.44
CA TYR A 277 -6.51 4.74 12.81
C TYR A 277 -5.07 5.25 13.01
N PRO A 278 -4.08 4.32 13.13
CA PRO A 278 -2.74 4.71 13.55
C PRO A 278 -2.01 5.55 12.49
N SER A 279 -1.11 6.41 12.95
CA SER A 279 -0.29 7.27 12.07
C SER A 279 0.50 6.47 11.03
N ASP A 280 0.96 5.28 11.37
CA ASP A 280 1.70 4.41 10.46
C ASP A 280 0.83 3.90 9.29
N LEU A 281 -0.48 3.80 9.47
CA LEU A 281 -1.40 3.44 8.40
C LEU A 281 -1.50 4.55 7.34
N CYS A 282 -1.39 5.82 7.74
CA CYS A 282 -1.39 6.97 6.83
C CYS A 282 -0.03 7.18 6.15
N ARG A 283 1.06 6.83 6.84
CA ARG A 283 2.42 7.14 6.40
C ARG A 283 2.73 6.56 5.02
N THR A 284 2.53 5.27 4.85
CA THR A 284 2.86 4.57 3.60
C THR A 284 2.07 5.12 2.40
N PRO A 285 0.74 5.25 2.44
CA PRO A 285 -0.05 5.88 1.38
C PRO A 285 0.44 7.28 1.00
N ILE A 286 0.65 8.14 1.99
CA ILE A 286 1.03 9.55 1.76
C ILE A 286 2.42 9.65 1.11
N ILE A 287 3.42 8.94 1.63
CA ILE A 287 4.78 8.99 1.08
C ILE A 287 4.83 8.38 -0.32
N LEU A 288 4.07 7.30 -0.53
CA LEU A 288 4.06 6.53 -1.76
C LEU A 288 3.35 7.24 -2.90
N THR A 289 2.22 7.90 -2.62
CA THR A 289 1.29 8.36 -3.66
C THR A 289 0.96 9.86 -3.64
N CYS A 290 1.50 10.62 -2.68
CA CYS A 290 1.42 12.08 -2.70
C CYS A 290 2.82 12.67 -2.99
N PRO A 291 3.01 13.47 -4.05
CA PRO A 291 4.29 14.11 -4.31
C PRO A 291 4.65 15.10 -3.19
N PRO A 292 5.93 15.46 -3.01
CA PRO A 292 6.31 16.56 -2.13
C PRO A 292 5.53 17.84 -2.45
N ASN A 293 5.06 18.55 -1.42
CA ASN A 293 4.18 19.72 -1.51
C ASN A 293 2.79 19.46 -2.15
N GLY A 294 2.46 18.19 -2.46
CA GLY A 294 1.13 17.81 -2.92
C GLY A 294 0.07 17.93 -1.82
N ILE A 295 -1.20 17.81 -2.20
CA ILE A 295 -2.35 17.98 -1.30
C ILE A 295 -2.94 16.61 -0.97
N VAL A 296 -3.01 16.31 0.32
CA VAL A 296 -3.71 15.14 0.90
C VAL A 296 -5.10 15.55 1.33
N LEU A 297 -6.12 14.81 0.92
CA LEU A 297 -7.52 14.97 1.35
C LEU A 297 -7.92 13.83 2.29
N ASP A 298 -8.64 14.17 3.35
CA ASP A 298 -9.38 13.22 4.17
C ASP A 298 -10.81 13.75 4.40
N PRO A 299 -11.83 13.19 3.71
CA PRO A 299 -13.21 13.63 3.84
C PRO A 299 -13.91 13.17 5.13
N PHE A 300 -13.24 12.35 5.95
CA PHE A 300 -13.72 11.90 7.27
C PHE A 300 -12.58 11.97 8.28
N VAL A 301 -12.02 13.18 8.43
CA VAL A 301 -10.70 13.39 9.06
C VAL A 301 -10.65 13.08 10.55
N GLY A 302 -11.79 13.06 11.22
CA GLY A 302 -11.85 12.84 12.66
C GLY A 302 -10.88 13.77 13.40
N THR A 303 -9.97 13.21 14.19
CA THR A 303 -8.94 13.96 14.95
C THR A 303 -7.70 14.34 14.17
N GLY A 304 -7.72 14.27 12.86
CA GLY A 304 -6.66 14.81 12.01
C GLY A 304 -5.42 13.95 11.86
N THR A 305 -5.49 12.63 12.06
CA THR A 305 -4.31 11.76 11.94
C THR A 305 -3.67 11.86 10.56
N SER A 306 -4.47 11.78 9.49
CA SER A 306 -4.01 11.90 8.10
C SER A 306 -3.34 13.26 7.82
N CYS A 307 -3.96 14.34 8.29
CA CYS A 307 -3.43 15.70 8.14
C CYS A 307 -2.13 15.91 8.92
N PHE A 308 -2.07 15.41 10.16
CA PHE A 308 -0.83 15.45 10.97
C PHE A 308 0.32 14.69 10.27
N VAL A 309 0.05 13.51 9.73
CA VAL A 309 1.05 12.74 9.00
C VAL A 309 1.46 13.45 7.70
N ALA A 310 0.51 14.02 6.95
CA ALA A 310 0.80 14.81 5.75
C ALA A 310 1.75 15.96 6.06
N MET A 311 1.47 16.75 7.10
CA MET A 311 2.33 17.85 7.56
C MET A 311 3.74 17.36 7.92
N LYS A 312 3.84 16.26 8.69
CA LYS A 312 5.13 15.67 9.09
C LYS A 312 6.02 15.29 7.89
N TYR A 313 5.42 14.98 6.75
CA TYR A 313 6.14 14.60 5.53
C TYR A 313 6.12 15.71 4.47
N ASN A 314 5.92 16.96 4.82
CA ASN A 314 5.91 18.12 3.92
C ASN A 314 4.88 18.00 2.79
N ARG A 315 3.64 17.63 3.14
CA ARG A 315 2.47 17.68 2.24
C ARG A 315 1.44 18.64 2.84
N LYS A 316 0.79 19.40 1.98
CA LYS A 316 -0.41 20.17 2.33
C LYS A 316 -1.55 19.20 2.59
N SER A 317 -2.54 19.59 3.38
CA SER A 317 -3.69 18.71 3.61
C SER A 317 -4.98 19.46 3.85
N ILE A 318 -6.08 18.77 3.53
CA ILE A 318 -7.44 19.22 3.73
C ILE A 318 -8.18 18.11 4.47
N GLY A 319 -8.80 18.45 5.60
CA GLY A 319 -9.62 17.56 6.39
C GLY A 319 -11.05 18.07 6.49
N ILE A 320 -12.02 17.17 6.32
CA ILE A 320 -13.46 17.46 6.48
C ILE A 320 -14.01 16.55 7.56
N ASP A 321 -14.85 17.07 8.44
CA ASP A 321 -15.62 16.28 9.39
C ASP A 321 -16.92 17.01 9.75
N ILE A 322 -17.98 16.26 9.98
CA ILE A 322 -19.28 16.81 10.37
C ILE A 322 -19.27 17.33 11.82
N ALA A 323 -18.37 16.82 12.66
CA ALA A 323 -18.28 17.14 14.07
C ALA A 323 -17.24 18.25 14.33
N ASN A 324 -17.71 19.42 14.74
CA ASN A 324 -16.84 20.56 15.09
C ASN A 324 -15.84 20.24 16.21
N GLU A 325 -16.22 19.37 17.14
CA GLU A 325 -15.34 18.92 18.23
C GLU A 325 -14.11 18.18 17.69
N TYR A 326 -14.29 17.31 16.70
CA TYR A 326 -13.20 16.59 16.06
C TYR A 326 -12.28 17.53 15.30
N ILE A 327 -12.83 18.47 14.57
CA ILE A 327 -12.04 19.52 13.90
C ILE A 327 -11.24 20.37 14.89
N SER A 328 -11.80 20.67 16.06
CA SER A 328 -11.09 21.40 17.11
C SER A 328 -9.87 20.63 17.64
N ILE A 329 -10.02 19.31 17.83
CA ILE A 329 -8.92 18.42 18.22
C ILE A 329 -7.88 18.30 17.10
N ALA A 330 -8.33 18.13 15.85
CA ALA A 330 -7.46 18.05 14.68
C ALA A 330 -6.59 19.30 14.52
N LYS A 331 -7.19 20.49 14.71
CA LYS A 331 -6.46 21.78 14.72
C LYS A 331 -5.40 21.86 15.82
N GLN A 332 -5.69 21.33 17.02
CA GLN A 332 -4.71 21.29 18.12
C GLN A 332 -3.56 20.32 17.81
N ARG A 333 -3.87 19.16 17.24
CA ARG A 333 -2.87 18.13 16.88
C ARG A 333 -1.91 18.59 15.78
N CYS A 334 -2.35 19.46 14.89
CA CYS A 334 -1.58 19.95 13.74
C CYS A 334 -0.92 21.33 13.96
N ARG A 335 -0.89 21.81 15.19
CA ARG A 335 -0.10 22.99 15.61
C ARG A 335 1.33 22.57 15.95
#